data_216b274aa28c8432abb27a36ffe84fb8
#
_entry.id   216b274aa28c8432abb27a36ffe84fb8
#
_cell.length_a   1.000
_cell.length_b   1.000
_cell.length_c   1.000
_cell.angle_alpha   90.00
_cell.angle_beta   90.00
_cell.angle_gamma   90.00
#
_symmetry.space_group_name_H-M   'P 1'
#
loop_
_entity.id
_entity.type
_entity.pdbx_description
1 polymer ?
#
loop_
_entity_poly.entity_id
_entity_poly.type
_entity_poly.pdbx_seq_one_letter_code
_entity_poly.pdbx_strand_id
1 'polypeptide(L)' 'MNPLDLLNQVKELVENKDFSAAKTFVEENKDQLGEYLSQAQALVSGSEGLDGLVDKVKGLF' A
#
# COMPACT_ATOMS: atom_id res chain seq x y z
N MET A 1 -3.93 -17.10 6.73
CA MET A 1 -3.90 -16.62 5.34
C MET A 1 -2.51 -16.81 4.78
N ASN A 2 -2.41 -17.17 3.52
CA ASN A 2 -1.09 -17.27 2.91
C ASN A 2 -0.60 -15.87 2.48
N PRO A 3 0.70 -15.72 2.19
CA PRO A 3 1.25 -14.41 1.83
C PRO A 3 0.55 -13.74 0.65
N LEU A 4 0.11 -14.51 -0.33
CA LEU A 4 -0.58 -13.97 -1.49
C LEU A 4 -1.93 -13.37 -1.12
N ASP A 5 -2.66 -14.04 -0.22
CA ASP A 5 -3.94 -13.52 0.28
C ASP A 5 -3.73 -12.20 1.02
N LEU A 6 -2.66 -12.10 1.80
CA LEU A 6 -2.33 -10.87 2.50
C LEU A 6 -2.00 -9.74 1.52
N LEU A 7 -1.25 -10.07 0.47
CA LEU A 7 -0.92 -9.08 -0.56
C LEU A 7 -2.19 -8.59 -1.26
N ASN A 8 -3.12 -9.48 -1.55
CA ASN A 8 -4.39 -9.12 -2.17
C ASN A 8 -5.22 -8.20 -1.28
N GLN A 9 -5.18 -8.41 0.03
CA GLN A 9 -5.84 -7.53 0.99
C GLN A 9 -5.26 -6.13 0.95
N VAL A 10 -3.93 -6.03 0.87
CA VAL A 10 -3.25 -4.75 0.75
C VAL A 10 -3.70 -4.04 -0.53
N LYS A 11 -3.76 -4.76 -1.64
CA LYS A 11 -4.22 -4.20 -2.91
C LYS A 11 -5.64 -3.64 -2.79
N GLU A 12 -6.52 -4.38 -2.13
CA GLU A 12 -7.91 -3.95 -1.93
C GLU A 12 -7.98 -2.66 -1.13
N LEU A 13 -7.21 -2.59 -0.05
CA LEU A 13 -7.19 -1.40 0.79
C LEU A 13 -6.66 -0.18 0.02
N VAL A 14 -5.64 -0.39 -0.81
CA VAL A 14 -5.08 0.66 -1.65
C VAL A 14 -6.09 1.12 -2.70
N GLU A 15 -6.81 0.19 -3.32
CA GLU A 15 -7.84 0.50 -4.30
C GLU A 15 -8.96 1.32 -3.70
N ASN A 16 -9.29 1.07 -2.43
CA ASN A 16 -10.31 1.82 -1.70
C ASN A 16 -9.76 3.14 -1.13
N LYS A 17 -8.50 3.44 -1.41
CA LYS A 17 -7.82 4.64 -0.93
C LYS A 17 -7.70 4.69 0.59
N ASP A 18 -7.74 3.54 1.23
CA ASP A 18 -7.60 3.42 2.68
C ASP A 18 -6.13 3.16 3.02
N PHE A 19 -5.30 4.15 2.74
CA PHE A 19 -3.84 4.00 2.84
C PHE A 19 -3.37 3.78 4.26
N SER A 20 -4.02 4.41 5.24
CA SER A 20 -3.69 4.20 6.65
C SER A 20 -3.91 2.75 7.06
N ALA A 21 -5.05 2.18 6.69
CA ALA A 21 -5.35 0.79 6.98
C ALA A 21 -4.41 -0.15 6.24
N ALA A 22 -4.09 0.17 4.98
CA ALA A 22 -3.15 -0.64 4.21
C ALA A 22 -1.77 -0.67 4.86
N LYS A 23 -1.30 0.47 5.29
CA LYS A 23 0.00 0.60 5.96
C LYS A 23 0.03 -0.19 7.27
N THR A 24 -1.00 -0.04 8.08
CA THR A 24 -1.12 -0.77 9.34
C THR A 24 -1.18 -2.27 9.09
N PHE A 25 -1.95 -2.68 8.09
CA PHE A 25 -2.09 -4.09 7.74
C PHE A 25 -0.74 -4.69 7.34
N VAL A 26 0.04 -3.98 6.54
CA VAL A 26 1.37 -4.43 6.13
C VAL A 26 2.28 -4.58 7.35
N GLU A 27 2.28 -3.61 8.24
CA GLU A 27 3.12 -3.65 9.44
C GLU A 27 2.73 -4.79 10.37
N GLU A 28 1.43 -5.02 10.56
CA GLU A 28 0.95 -6.09 11.43
C GLU A 28 1.23 -7.48 10.87
N ASN A 29 1.32 -7.61 9.55
CA ASN A 29 1.48 -8.89 8.88
C ASN A 29 2.83 -9.02 8.18
N LYS A 30 3.79 -8.18 8.50
CA LYS A 30 5.08 -8.16 7.81
C LYS A 30 5.80 -9.51 7.83
N ASP A 31 5.73 -10.22 8.97
CA ASP A 31 6.36 -11.52 9.08
C ASP A 31 5.68 -12.57 8.21
N GLN A 32 4.35 -12.48 8.11
CA GLN A 32 3.57 -13.42 7.32
C GLN A 32 3.65 -13.13 5.82
N LEU A 33 3.87 -11.88 5.45
CA LEU A 33 4.04 -11.49 4.05
C LEU A 33 5.32 -12.06 3.46
N GLY A 34 6.38 -12.18 4.28
CA GLY A 34 7.63 -12.77 3.83
C GLY A 34 8.20 -12.06 2.61
N GLU A 35 8.36 -12.80 1.51
CA GLU A 35 8.92 -12.23 0.28
C GLU A 35 8.01 -11.20 -0.38
N TYR A 36 6.72 -11.20 -0.08
CA TYR A 36 5.77 -10.21 -0.61
C TYR A 36 5.78 -8.90 0.15
N LEU A 37 6.53 -8.82 1.25
CA LEU A 37 6.58 -7.60 2.06
C LEU A 37 7.03 -6.39 1.23
N SER A 38 8.07 -6.57 0.41
CA SER A 38 8.56 -5.50 -0.45
C SER A 38 7.50 -5.02 -1.42
N GLN A 39 6.75 -5.96 -2.01
CA GLN A 39 5.68 -5.62 -2.94
C GLN A 39 4.54 -4.88 -2.24
N ALA A 40 4.17 -5.34 -1.04
CA ALA A 40 3.12 -4.71 -0.25
C ALA A 40 3.51 -3.28 0.13
N GLN A 41 4.74 -3.09 0.57
CA GLN A 41 5.24 -1.76 0.91
C GLN A 41 5.27 -0.85 -0.31
N ALA A 42 5.66 -1.39 -1.46
CA ALA A 42 5.69 -0.62 -2.71
C ALA A 42 4.30 -0.18 -3.13
N LEU A 43 3.30 -1.03 -2.95
CA LEU A 43 1.91 -0.68 -3.26
C LEU A 43 1.44 0.50 -2.42
N VAL A 44 1.68 0.44 -1.12
CA VAL A 44 1.26 1.50 -0.20
C VAL A 44 2.03 2.79 -0.46
N SER A 45 3.36 2.68 -0.52
CA SER A 45 4.22 3.86 -0.73
C SER A 45 4.03 4.47 -2.11
N GLY A 46 3.87 3.61 -3.13
CA GLY A 46 3.65 4.06 -4.50
C GLY A 46 2.34 4.83 -4.63
N SER A 47 1.29 4.35 -4.00
CA SER A 47 -0.02 5.01 -4.04
C SER A 47 0.01 6.35 -3.32
N GLU A 48 0.64 6.41 -2.16
CA GLU A 48 0.82 7.68 -1.44
C GLU A 48 1.69 8.64 -2.22
N GLY A 49 2.74 8.11 -2.86
CA GLY A 49 3.62 8.91 -3.69
C GLY A 49 2.90 9.49 -4.89
N LEU A 50 2.03 8.71 -5.52
CA LEU A 50 1.22 9.17 -6.65
C LEU A 50 0.27 10.28 -6.24
N ASP A 51 -0.39 10.13 -5.10
CA ASP A 51 -1.27 11.16 -4.57
C ASP A 51 -0.49 12.44 -4.28
N GLY A 52 0.69 12.30 -3.69
CA GLY A 52 1.55 13.44 -3.42
C GLY A 52 2.00 14.15 -4.69
N LEU A 53 2.33 13.38 -5.73
CA LEU A 53 2.72 13.92 -7.02
C LEU A 53 1.55 14.65 -7.69
N VAL A 54 0.36 14.08 -7.63
CA VAL A 54 -0.83 14.70 -8.21
C VAL A 54 -1.12 16.02 -7.52
N ASP A 55 -1.01 16.06 -6.20
CA ASP A 55 -1.23 17.29 -5.44
C ASP A 55 -0.20 18.35 -5.81
N LYS A 56 1.05 17.95 -5.98
CA LYS A 56 2.11 18.88 -6.40
C LYS A 56 1.84 19.43 -7.80
N VAL A 57 1.43 18.57 -8.70
CA VAL A 57 1.12 18.97 -10.09
C VAL A 57 -0.06 19.95 -10.08
N LYS A 58 -1.08 19.70 -9.31
CA LYS A 58 -2.22 20.60 -9.16
C LYS A 58 -1.80 21.95 -8.60
N GLY A 59 -0.85 21.92 -7.67
CA GLY A 59 -0.33 23.15 -7.09
C GLY A 59 0.51 23.96 -8.06
N LEU A 60 1.08 23.32 -9.07
CA LEU A 60 1.87 23.99 -10.11
C LEU A 60 1.01 24.60 -11.21
N PHE A 61 -0.17 24.09 -11.39
CA PHE A 61 -1.12 24.59 -12.39
C PHE A 61 -2.18 25.46 -11.76
#